data_d8f48216ad1f25edcc04a933a850ffe3
#
_entry.id   d8f48216ad1f25edcc04a933a850ffe3
#
_cell.length_a   1.000
_cell.length_b   1.000
_cell.length_c   1.000
_cell.angle_alpha   90.00
_cell.angle_beta   90.00
_cell.angle_gamma   90.00
#
_symmetry.space_group_name_H-M   'P 1'
#
loop_
_entity.id
_entity.type
_entity.pdbx_description
1 polymer ?
#
loop_
_entity_poly.entity_id
_entity_poly.type
_entity_poly.pdbx_seq_one_letter_code
_entity_poly.pdbx_strand_id
1 'polypeptide(L)'
;MQKFIYKLQLRMGGKCISNLMKYIVVGMATVFVLDQVFATFSFSSMLSLYMPAVLSGQVWRLITFIFIPPNTSLLFIVFALYFYYVIGTALENQWGSFAFNVYYFLGVIGCLISAVLTGYGTNTFLNLSLFLAFAAMFPDFQVLLFFVLPVKIKWIAYLDAAVYLYYFIMGPWTTRIQILFSLVNFFLFFGKDLFLRTKQEIGYLKHRRQWKN
;
A
#
# COMPACT_ATOMS: atom_id res chain seq x y z
N MET A 1 -4.11 -8.76 16.71
CA MET A 1 -3.74 -9.17 15.34
C MET A 1 -2.71 -10.31 15.32
N GLN A 2 -1.57 -10.21 16.00
CA GLN A 2 -0.51 -11.26 16.01
C GLN A 2 -1.03 -12.66 16.37
N LYS A 3 -1.88 -12.81 17.40
CA LYS A 3 -2.49 -14.10 17.75
C LYS A 3 -3.37 -14.69 16.65
N PHE A 4 -4.06 -13.85 15.86
CA PHE A 4 -4.88 -14.28 14.74
C PHE A 4 -4.00 -14.74 13.56
N ILE A 5 -2.97 -13.96 13.20
CA ILE A 5 -2.01 -14.30 12.16
C ILE A 5 -1.30 -15.61 12.51
N TYR A 6 -0.86 -15.77 13.76
CA TYR A 6 -0.22 -17.00 14.23
C TYR A 6 -1.14 -18.22 14.12
N LYS A 7 -2.42 -18.11 14.53
CA LYS A 7 -3.40 -19.19 14.35
C LYS A 7 -3.64 -19.52 12.87
N LEU A 8 -3.69 -18.50 12.03
CA LEU A 8 -3.86 -18.69 10.59
C LEU A 8 -2.64 -19.38 9.96
N GLN A 9 -1.43 -18.98 10.37
CA GLN A 9 -0.18 -19.59 9.94
C GLN A 9 -0.11 -21.08 10.29
N LEU A 10 -0.51 -21.45 11.52
CA LEU A 10 -0.58 -22.85 11.94
C LEU A 10 -1.60 -23.64 11.11
N ARG A 11 -2.74 -23.03 10.78
CA ARG A 11 -3.80 -23.68 9.99
C ARG A 11 -3.43 -23.88 8.53
N MET A 12 -2.75 -22.91 7.94
CA MET A 12 -2.35 -22.92 6.52
C MET A 12 -1.00 -23.60 6.28
N GLY A 13 -0.38 -24.21 7.32
CA GLY A 13 0.90 -24.90 7.22
C GLY A 13 2.06 -23.98 6.80
N GLY A 14 1.96 -22.67 7.09
CA GLY A 14 3.00 -21.69 6.77
C GLY A 14 3.21 -21.43 5.26
N LYS A 15 2.34 -21.91 4.38
CA LYS A 15 2.43 -21.66 2.94
C LYS A 15 2.32 -20.18 2.65
N CYS A 16 3.36 -19.59 2.09
CA CYS A 16 3.43 -18.17 1.72
C CYS A 16 4.36 -17.99 0.53
N ILE A 17 4.21 -16.88 -0.16
CA ILE A 17 5.10 -16.48 -1.26
C ILE A 17 6.21 -15.63 -0.63
N SER A 18 7.42 -16.18 -0.59
CA SER A 18 8.59 -15.42 -0.14
C SER A 18 8.98 -14.38 -1.19
N ASN A 19 9.41 -13.21 -0.75
CA ASN A 19 9.75 -12.08 -1.62
C ASN A 19 8.59 -11.67 -2.55
N LEU A 20 7.35 -11.67 -2.04
CA LEU A 20 6.15 -11.35 -2.82
C LEU A 20 6.30 -10.04 -3.59
N MET A 21 6.83 -9.00 -2.95
CA MET A 21 6.97 -7.68 -3.57
C MET A 21 7.94 -7.68 -4.77
N LYS A 22 8.95 -8.54 -4.76
CA LYS A 22 9.85 -8.72 -5.90
C LYS A 22 9.09 -9.14 -7.16
N TYR A 23 8.19 -10.11 -7.05
CA TYR A 23 7.40 -10.58 -8.19
C TYR A 23 6.43 -9.50 -8.69
N ILE A 24 5.84 -8.74 -7.78
CA ILE A 24 4.92 -7.65 -8.12
C ILE A 24 5.67 -6.54 -8.87
N VAL A 25 6.82 -6.12 -8.36
CA VAL A 25 7.65 -5.07 -8.97
C VAL A 25 8.16 -5.49 -10.35
N VAL A 26 8.59 -6.76 -10.51
CA VAL A 26 8.98 -7.29 -11.83
C VAL A 26 7.79 -7.29 -12.79
N GLY A 27 6.60 -7.68 -12.33
CA GLY A 27 5.38 -7.59 -13.13
C GLY A 27 5.04 -6.17 -13.54
N MET A 28 5.11 -5.19 -12.62
CA MET A 28 4.91 -3.76 -12.93
C MET A 28 5.92 -3.24 -13.95
N ALA A 29 7.21 -3.61 -13.79
CA ALA A 29 8.26 -3.24 -14.74
C ALA A 29 7.97 -3.81 -16.14
N THR A 30 7.53 -5.08 -16.20
CA THR A 30 7.18 -5.73 -17.47
C THR A 30 6.02 -5.00 -18.16
N VAL A 31 4.94 -4.70 -17.44
CA VAL A 31 3.78 -3.96 -17.98
C VAL A 31 4.21 -2.58 -18.47
N PHE A 32 5.04 -1.88 -17.70
CA PHE A 32 5.57 -0.57 -18.13
C PHE A 32 6.36 -0.66 -19.43
N VAL A 33 7.29 -1.62 -19.55
CA VAL A 33 8.07 -1.81 -20.78
C VAL A 33 7.17 -2.14 -21.96
N LEU A 34 6.17 -3.00 -21.78
CA LEU A 34 5.21 -3.34 -22.82
C LEU A 34 4.41 -2.11 -23.30
N ASP A 35 3.96 -1.26 -22.38
CA ASP A 35 3.25 -0.01 -22.72
C ASP A 35 4.15 0.98 -23.47
N GLN A 36 5.47 0.99 -23.23
CA GLN A 36 6.42 1.85 -23.95
C GLN A 36 6.76 1.30 -25.35
N VAL A 37 6.95 -0.02 -25.44
CA VAL A 37 7.31 -0.67 -26.73
C VAL A 37 6.13 -0.68 -27.70
N PHE A 38 4.92 -0.93 -27.20
CA PHE A 38 3.70 -1.01 -27.99
C PHE A 38 2.81 0.22 -27.76
N ALA A 39 3.31 1.40 -28.10
CA ALA A 39 2.66 2.69 -27.82
C ALA A 39 1.20 2.83 -28.35
N THR A 40 0.82 2.02 -29.34
CA THR A 40 -0.55 1.96 -29.87
C THR A 40 -1.51 1.13 -29.04
N PHE A 41 -0.99 0.36 -28.08
CA PHE A 41 -1.73 -0.62 -27.30
C PHE A 41 -1.44 -0.47 -25.80
N SER A 42 -2.42 -0.09 -25.02
CA SER A 42 -2.23 0.10 -23.58
C SER A 42 -2.51 -1.21 -22.79
N PHE A 43 -1.46 -1.92 -22.41
CA PHE A 43 -1.54 -3.11 -21.55
C PHE A 43 -2.09 -2.74 -20.18
N SER A 44 -1.67 -1.61 -19.60
CA SER A 44 -2.21 -1.11 -18.34
C SER A 44 -3.73 -0.98 -18.35
N SER A 45 -4.31 -0.52 -19.47
CA SER A 45 -5.76 -0.44 -19.64
C SER A 45 -6.43 -1.82 -19.66
N MET A 46 -5.81 -2.81 -20.34
CA MET A 46 -6.33 -4.18 -20.39
C MET A 46 -6.24 -4.93 -19.06
N LEU A 47 -5.27 -4.58 -18.24
CA LEU A 47 -5.04 -5.20 -16.93
C LEU A 47 -5.79 -4.48 -15.81
N SER A 48 -6.34 -3.28 -16.07
CA SER A 48 -7.04 -2.46 -15.07
C SER A 48 -8.28 -3.14 -14.52
N LEU A 49 -8.53 -2.96 -13.23
CA LEU A 49 -9.70 -3.52 -12.54
C LEU A 49 -10.95 -2.68 -12.88
N TYR A 50 -11.64 -3.07 -13.95
CA TYR A 50 -12.87 -2.46 -14.44
C TYR A 50 -14.00 -3.49 -14.40
N MET A 51 -14.96 -3.32 -13.48
CA MET A 51 -15.99 -4.32 -13.18
C MET A 51 -16.89 -4.66 -14.37
N PRO A 52 -17.33 -3.71 -15.22
CA PRO A 52 -18.10 -4.08 -16.41
C PRO A 52 -17.36 -5.03 -17.35
N ALA A 53 -16.05 -4.88 -17.52
CA ALA A 53 -15.24 -5.79 -18.33
C ALA A 53 -15.05 -7.15 -17.64
N VAL A 54 -14.94 -7.20 -16.31
CA VAL A 54 -14.91 -8.45 -15.54
C VAL A 54 -16.21 -9.22 -15.73
N LEU A 55 -17.34 -8.55 -15.65
CA LEU A 55 -18.68 -9.16 -15.84
C LEU A 55 -18.90 -9.63 -17.29
N SER A 56 -18.21 -9.04 -18.28
CA SER A 56 -18.20 -9.50 -19.67
C SER A 56 -17.24 -10.67 -19.94
N GLY A 57 -16.63 -11.25 -18.88
CA GLY A 57 -15.79 -12.44 -18.98
C GLY A 57 -14.28 -12.20 -18.85
N GLN A 58 -13.81 -10.94 -18.68
CA GLN A 58 -12.39 -10.62 -18.52
C GLN A 58 -11.93 -10.80 -17.07
N VAL A 59 -12.05 -12.02 -16.55
CA VAL A 59 -11.81 -12.35 -15.12
C VAL A 59 -10.36 -12.18 -14.68
N TRP A 60 -9.39 -12.19 -15.60
CA TRP A 60 -7.99 -11.96 -15.28
C TRP A 60 -7.74 -10.61 -14.60
N ARG A 61 -8.58 -9.61 -14.87
CA ARG A 61 -8.49 -8.25 -14.29
C ARG A 61 -8.58 -8.24 -12.77
N LEU A 62 -9.21 -9.28 -12.16
CA LEU A 62 -9.28 -9.42 -10.70
C LEU A 62 -7.91 -9.62 -10.03
N ILE A 63 -6.92 -10.09 -10.79
CA ILE A 63 -5.57 -10.34 -10.29
C ILE A 63 -4.56 -9.39 -10.94
N THR A 64 -4.70 -9.15 -12.24
CA THR A 64 -3.66 -8.44 -13.01
C THR A 64 -3.53 -6.97 -12.67
N PHE A 65 -4.54 -6.34 -12.08
CA PHE A 65 -4.49 -4.93 -11.68
C PHE A 65 -3.37 -4.61 -10.68
N ILE A 66 -2.88 -5.60 -9.93
CA ILE A 66 -1.77 -5.43 -9.00
C ILE A 66 -0.44 -5.13 -9.70
N PHE A 67 -0.32 -5.50 -10.98
CA PHE A 67 0.88 -5.30 -11.81
C PHE A 67 0.85 -3.98 -12.59
N ILE A 68 -0.17 -3.14 -12.42
CA ILE A 68 -0.22 -1.84 -13.08
C ILE A 68 0.81 -0.92 -12.43
N PRO A 69 1.77 -0.40 -13.22
CA PRO A 69 2.77 0.53 -12.70
C PRO A 69 2.14 1.88 -12.35
N PRO A 70 2.75 2.66 -11.45
CA PRO A 70 2.31 4.04 -11.23
C PRO A 70 2.48 4.87 -12.50
N ASN A 71 1.50 5.73 -12.78
CA ASN A 71 1.56 6.62 -13.93
C ASN A 71 2.57 7.74 -13.68
N THR A 72 3.77 7.58 -14.24
CA THR A 72 4.89 8.51 -14.05
C THR A 72 5.86 8.45 -15.23
N SER A 73 6.80 9.39 -15.29
CA SER A 73 7.80 9.43 -16.35
C SER A 73 8.81 8.28 -16.26
N LEU A 74 9.52 8.00 -17.36
CA LEU A 74 10.52 6.94 -17.47
C LEU A 74 11.60 7.01 -16.38
N LEU A 75 12.02 8.20 -15.99
CA LEU A 75 13.01 8.38 -14.95
C LEU A 75 12.44 8.04 -13.55
N PHE A 76 11.22 8.50 -13.28
CA PHE A 76 10.60 8.31 -11.97
C PHE A 76 10.05 6.90 -11.77
N ILE A 77 9.75 6.13 -12.83
CA ILE A 77 9.26 4.76 -12.68
C ILE A 77 10.30 3.85 -12.02
N VAL A 78 11.57 3.97 -12.42
CA VAL A 78 12.66 3.17 -11.82
C VAL A 78 12.74 3.43 -10.32
N PHE A 79 12.60 4.71 -9.94
CA PHE A 79 12.58 5.13 -8.55
C PHE A 79 11.40 4.57 -7.77
N ALA A 80 10.19 4.69 -8.35
CA ALA A 80 8.97 4.21 -7.72
C ALA A 80 8.99 2.69 -7.52
N LEU A 81 9.44 1.94 -8.53
CA LEU A 81 9.54 0.48 -8.46
C LEU A 81 10.60 0.03 -7.45
N TYR A 82 11.77 0.69 -7.45
CA TYR A 82 12.79 0.44 -6.43
C TYR A 82 12.26 0.72 -5.03
N PHE A 83 11.53 1.82 -4.85
CA PHE A 83 10.95 2.20 -3.57
C PHE A 83 9.88 1.20 -3.11
N TYR A 84 9.02 0.72 -4.00
CA TYR A 84 8.07 -0.35 -3.68
C TYR A 84 8.77 -1.64 -3.26
N TYR A 85 9.87 -1.99 -3.93
CA TYR A 85 10.68 -3.14 -3.57
C TYR A 85 11.29 -3.00 -2.17
N VAL A 86 11.86 -1.84 -1.86
CA VAL A 86 12.45 -1.54 -0.53
C VAL A 86 11.38 -1.60 0.56
N ILE A 87 10.24 -0.95 0.38
CA ILE A 87 9.12 -0.96 1.31
C ILE A 87 8.65 -2.39 1.57
N GLY A 88 8.35 -3.13 0.51
CA GLY A 88 7.82 -4.49 0.64
C GLY A 88 8.81 -5.43 1.30
N THR A 89 10.09 -5.40 0.90
CA THR A 89 11.13 -6.23 1.50
C THR A 89 11.37 -5.89 2.96
N ALA A 90 11.39 -4.61 3.33
CA ALA A 90 11.55 -4.19 4.72
C ALA A 90 10.38 -4.64 5.61
N LEU A 91 9.14 -4.51 5.13
CA LEU A 91 7.97 -4.99 5.84
C LEU A 91 7.95 -6.52 5.95
N GLU A 92 8.29 -7.23 4.87
CA GLU A 92 8.38 -8.69 4.87
C GLU A 92 9.44 -9.20 5.84
N ASN A 93 10.62 -8.58 5.88
CA ASN A 93 11.68 -8.92 6.83
C ASN A 93 11.26 -8.66 8.29
N GLN A 94 10.46 -7.63 8.53
CA GLN A 94 10.01 -7.28 9.87
C GLN A 94 8.89 -8.19 10.40
N TRP A 95 7.96 -8.59 9.54
CA TRP A 95 6.76 -9.36 9.93
C TRP A 95 6.86 -10.85 9.62
N GLY A 96 7.79 -11.22 8.76
CA GLY A 96 7.87 -12.53 8.10
C GLY A 96 6.93 -12.60 6.87
N SER A 97 7.30 -13.48 5.94
CA SER A 97 6.63 -13.59 4.64
C SER A 97 5.13 -13.92 4.78
N PHE A 98 4.75 -14.74 5.75
CA PHE A 98 3.34 -15.11 5.94
C PHE A 98 2.47 -13.90 6.32
N ALA A 99 2.88 -13.12 7.31
CA ALA A 99 2.13 -11.95 7.77
C ALA A 99 2.07 -10.86 6.70
N PHE A 100 3.17 -10.65 5.96
CA PHE A 100 3.22 -9.73 4.83
C PHE A 100 2.25 -10.15 3.71
N ASN A 101 2.23 -11.44 3.36
CA ASN A 101 1.28 -11.97 2.37
C ASN A 101 -0.18 -11.73 2.82
N VAL A 102 -0.51 -12.03 4.08
CA VAL A 102 -1.85 -11.80 4.62
C VAL A 102 -2.23 -10.31 4.52
N TYR A 103 -1.33 -9.41 4.89
CA TYR A 103 -1.56 -7.97 4.78
C TYR A 103 -1.83 -7.55 3.34
N TYR A 104 -0.98 -8.00 2.40
CA TYR A 104 -1.08 -7.64 1.00
C TYR A 104 -2.39 -8.16 0.37
N PHE A 105 -2.72 -9.44 0.59
CA PHE A 105 -3.93 -10.04 0.03
C PHE A 105 -5.22 -9.48 0.66
N LEU A 106 -5.22 -9.10 1.93
CA LEU A 106 -6.35 -8.37 2.52
C LEU A 106 -6.53 -7.00 1.86
N GLY A 107 -5.45 -6.31 1.54
CA GLY A 107 -5.50 -5.08 0.77
C GLY A 107 -6.04 -5.28 -0.65
N VAL A 108 -5.62 -6.36 -1.34
CA VAL A 108 -6.18 -6.75 -2.65
C VAL A 108 -7.68 -7.00 -2.55
N ILE A 109 -8.15 -7.74 -1.54
CA ILE A 109 -9.58 -7.98 -1.29
C ILE A 109 -10.31 -6.65 -1.08
N GLY A 110 -9.73 -5.72 -0.33
CA GLY A 110 -10.29 -4.37 -0.16
C GLY A 110 -10.46 -3.62 -1.49
N CYS A 111 -9.45 -3.70 -2.37
CA CYS A 111 -9.54 -3.13 -3.73
C CYS A 111 -10.65 -3.80 -4.56
N LEU A 112 -10.80 -5.13 -4.48
CA LEU A 112 -11.84 -5.85 -5.19
C LEU A 112 -13.24 -5.45 -4.69
N ILE A 113 -13.46 -5.37 -3.37
CA ILE A 113 -14.73 -4.93 -2.79
C ILE A 113 -15.04 -3.49 -3.23
N SER A 114 -14.05 -2.59 -3.18
CA SER A 114 -14.24 -1.21 -3.62
C SER A 114 -14.60 -1.14 -5.12
N ALA A 115 -13.99 -1.99 -5.95
CA ALA A 115 -14.29 -2.06 -7.38
C ALA A 115 -15.70 -2.56 -7.67
N VAL A 116 -16.20 -3.53 -6.90
CA VAL A 116 -17.61 -3.98 -6.99
C VAL A 116 -18.57 -2.83 -6.67
N LEU A 117 -18.25 -1.99 -5.68
CA LEU A 117 -19.11 -0.89 -5.26
C LEU A 117 -19.04 0.33 -6.19
N THR A 118 -17.90 0.54 -6.84
CA THR A 118 -17.62 1.77 -7.61
C THR A 118 -17.51 1.56 -9.13
N GLY A 119 -17.46 0.30 -9.56
CA GLY A 119 -17.25 -0.09 -10.95
C GLY A 119 -15.78 -0.11 -11.38
N TYR A 120 -14.87 0.50 -10.61
CA TYR A 120 -13.45 0.61 -10.93
C TYR A 120 -12.57 0.46 -9.68
N GLY A 121 -11.45 -0.24 -9.81
CA GLY A 121 -10.45 -0.39 -8.74
C GLY A 121 -9.04 -0.05 -9.21
N THR A 122 -8.20 0.37 -8.25
CA THR A 122 -6.80 0.69 -8.49
C THR A 122 -5.92 0.13 -7.37
N ASN A 123 -4.68 -0.21 -7.71
CA ASN A 123 -3.66 -0.61 -6.74
C ASN A 123 -2.99 0.59 -6.02
N THR A 124 -3.30 1.82 -6.44
CA THR A 124 -2.73 3.05 -5.84
C THR A 124 -2.95 3.09 -4.33
N PHE A 125 -4.18 2.82 -3.90
CA PHE A 125 -4.52 2.85 -2.48
C PHE A 125 -3.97 1.65 -1.69
N LEU A 126 -3.73 0.51 -2.36
CA LEU A 126 -3.02 -0.62 -1.79
C LEU A 126 -1.56 -0.24 -1.50
N ASN A 127 -0.90 0.37 -2.48
CA ASN A 127 0.48 0.85 -2.34
C ASN A 127 0.60 1.96 -1.29
N LEU A 128 -0.41 2.83 -1.16
CA LEU A 128 -0.51 3.80 -0.06
C LEU A 128 -0.54 3.11 1.30
N SER A 129 -1.37 2.08 1.46
CA SER A 129 -1.45 1.31 2.71
C SER A 129 -0.10 0.71 3.09
N LEU A 130 0.65 0.16 2.13
CA LEU A 130 2.02 -0.33 2.33
C LEU A 130 2.98 0.78 2.73
N PHE A 131 2.90 1.94 2.08
CA PHE A 131 3.73 3.10 2.40
C PHE A 131 3.48 3.61 3.83
N LEU A 132 2.22 3.75 4.23
CA LEU A 132 1.85 4.16 5.58
C LEU A 132 2.32 3.12 6.62
N ALA A 133 2.21 1.82 6.32
CA ALA A 133 2.71 0.75 7.16
C ALA A 133 4.23 0.85 7.34
N PHE A 134 4.97 1.09 6.26
CA PHE A 134 6.41 1.30 6.31
C PHE A 134 6.79 2.54 7.12
N ALA A 135 6.11 3.66 6.90
CA ALA A 135 6.36 4.90 7.64
C ALA A 135 6.07 4.75 9.15
N ALA A 136 5.06 3.97 9.52
CA ALA A 136 4.75 3.66 10.92
C ALA A 136 5.82 2.79 11.59
N MET A 137 6.46 1.88 10.83
CA MET A 137 7.52 0.98 11.32
C MET A 137 8.90 1.65 11.32
N PHE A 138 9.20 2.44 10.30
CA PHE A 138 10.51 3.04 10.05
C PHE A 138 10.44 4.58 9.90
N PRO A 139 9.95 5.32 10.91
CA PRO A 139 9.65 6.76 10.79
C PRO A 139 10.88 7.63 10.51
N ASP A 140 12.05 7.18 10.95
CA ASP A 140 13.32 7.91 10.79
C ASP A 140 14.13 7.43 9.56
N PHE A 141 13.60 6.50 8.78
CA PHE A 141 14.20 6.11 7.51
C PHE A 141 14.27 7.32 6.58
N GLN A 142 15.42 7.53 5.96
CA GLN A 142 15.65 8.68 5.08
C GLN A 142 15.62 8.24 3.62
N VAL A 143 14.85 8.95 2.83
CA VAL A 143 14.81 8.81 1.37
C VAL A 143 15.47 10.03 0.76
N LEU A 144 16.37 9.81 -0.20
CA LEU A 144 16.97 10.89 -0.96
C LEU A 144 15.97 11.34 -2.05
N LEU A 145 15.24 12.43 -1.78
CA LEU A 145 14.42 13.06 -2.80
C LEU A 145 15.34 13.72 -3.83
N PHE A 146 15.08 13.43 -5.10
CA PHE A 146 15.89 13.92 -6.23
C PHE A 146 17.39 13.63 -6.07
N PHE A 147 17.75 12.54 -5.37
CA PHE A 147 19.15 12.16 -5.07
C PHE A 147 19.97 13.16 -4.25
N VAL A 148 19.37 14.26 -3.79
CA VAL A 148 20.07 15.38 -3.13
C VAL A 148 19.58 15.59 -1.69
N LEU A 149 18.25 15.57 -1.47
CA LEU A 149 17.66 15.96 -0.19
C LEU A 149 17.29 14.73 0.64
N PRO A 150 17.98 14.45 1.77
CA PRO A 150 17.60 13.40 2.70
C PRO A 150 16.37 13.83 3.51
N VAL A 151 15.20 13.26 3.17
CA VAL A 151 13.94 13.53 3.87
C VAL A 151 13.51 12.29 4.65
N LYS A 152 13.16 12.47 5.93
CA LYS A 152 12.63 11.38 6.74
C LYS A 152 11.24 10.97 6.24
N ILE A 153 11.03 9.67 6.15
CA ILE A 153 9.81 9.08 5.60
C ILE A 153 8.54 9.56 6.32
N LYS A 154 8.62 9.84 7.62
CA LYS A 154 7.49 10.36 8.40
C LYS A 154 6.93 11.68 7.87
N TRP A 155 7.76 12.58 7.34
CA TRP A 155 7.31 13.84 6.78
C TRP A 155 6.56 13.64 5.46
N ILE A 156 7.06 12.71 4.64
CA ILE A 156 6.39 12.32 3.39
C ILE A 156 5.04 11.66 3.72
N ALA A 157 4.99 10.79 4.74
CA ALA A 157 3.76 10.15 5.16
C ALA A 157 2.71 11.13 5.72
N TYR A 158 3.14 12.16 6.44
CA TYR A 158 2.21 13.22 6.89
C TYR A 158 1.65 14.04 5.72
N LEU A 159 2.52 14.39 4.76
CA LEU A 159 2.09 15.10 3.55
C LEU A 159 1.09 14.24 2.74
N ASP A 160 1.41 12.96 2.55
CA ASP A 160 0.59 12.01 1.83
C ASP A 160 -0.77 11.80 2.52
N ALA A 161 -0.76 11.61 3.84
CA ALA A 161 -1.99 11.53 4.64
C ALA A 161 -2.85 12.79 4.52
N ALA A 162 -2.25 13.99 4.50
CA ALA A 162 -2.98 15.25 4.31
C ALA A 162 -3.61 15.35 2.92
N VAL A 163 -2.88 14.94 1.87
CA VAL A 163 -3.38 14.88 0.48
C VAL A 163 -4.57 13.90 0.38
N TYR A 164 -4.46 12.71 0.99
CA TYR A 164 -5.58 11.74 0.96
C TYR A 164 -6.77 12.18 1.82
N LEU A 165 -6.53 12.88 2.92
CA LEU A 165 -7.61 13.50 3.68
C LEU A 165 -8.35 14.56 2.84
N TYR A 166 -7.62 15.37 2.09
CA TYR A 166 -8.21 16.31 1.14
C TYR A 166 -9.05 15.60 0.08
N TYR A 167 -8.53 14.53 -0.56
CA TYR A 167 -9.30 13.73 -1.52
C TYR A 167 -10.49 13.01 -0.90
N PHE A 168 -10.41 12.63 0.37
CA PHE A 168 -11.52 12.03 1.09
C PHE A 168 -12.66 13.02 1.32
N ILE A 169 -12.34 14.30 1.60
CA ILE A 169 -13.35 15.37 1.83
C ILE A 169 -13.90 15.88 0.51
N MET A 170 -13.05 16.21 -0.45
CA MET A 170 -13.39 16.91 -1.68
C MET A 170 -13.59 15.99 -2.89
N GLY A 171 -13.08 14.77 -2.83
CA GLY A 171 -13.11 13.82 -3.95
C GLY A 171 -14.49 13.20 -4.19
N PRO A 172 -14.66 12.56 -5.34
CA PRO A 172 -15.88 11.83 -5.69
C PRO A 172 -16.08 10.63 -4.75
N TRP A 173 -17.32 10.13 -4.67
CA TRP A 173 -17.70 9.00 -3.84
C TRP A 173 -16.84 7.75 -4.07
N THR A 174 -16.48 7.48 -5.33
CA THR A 174 -15.61 6.37 -5.71
C THR A 174 -14.25 6.42 -5.02
N THR A 175 -13.60 7.59 -5.02
CA THR A 175 -12.31 7.80 -4.36
C THR A 175 -12.42 7.65 -2.84
N ARG A 176 -13.50 8.15 -2.22
CA ARG A 176 -13.74 8.00 -0.78
C ARG A 176 -13.82 6.55 -0.36
N ILE A 177 -14.55 5.72 -1.11
CA ILE A 177 -14.67 4.27 -0.85
C ILE A 177 -13.29 3.61 -0.95
N GLN A 178 -12.52 3.89 -2.00
CA GLN A 178 -11.20 3.30 -2.20
C GLN A 178 -10.23 3.67 -1.06
N ILE A 179 -10.21 4.94 -0.63
CA ILE A 179 -9.41 5.39 0.51
C ILE A 179 -9.83 4.68 1.80
N LEU A 180 -11.14 4.54 2.05
CA LEU A 180 -11.64 3.84 3.23
C LEU A 180 -11.15 2.40 3.30
N PHE A 181 -11.25 1.63 2.22
CA PHE A 181 -10.79 0.24 2.21
C PHE A 181 -9.27 0.12 2.40
N SER A 182 -8.49 1.05 1.85
CA SER A 182 -7.05 1.12 2.08
C SER A 182 -6.72 1.40 3.55
N LEU A 183 -7.38 2.40 4.14
CA LEU A 183 -7.17 2.77 5.54
C LEU A 183 -7.66 1.69 6.50
N VAL A 184 -8.77 1.01 6.20
CA VAL A 184 -9.25 -0.14 7.00
C VAL A 184 -8.17 -1.21 7.08
N ASN A 185 -7.53 -1.57 5.95
CA ASN A 185 -6.43 -2.54 5.95
C ASN A 185 -5.27 -2.09 6.87
N PHE A 186 -4.85 -0.82 6.75
CA PHE A 186 -3.82 -0.24 7.60
C PHE A 186 -4.20 -0.26 9.09
N PHE A 187 -5.40 0.21 9.44
CA PHE A 187 -5.85 0.26 10.83
C PHE A 187 -6.10 -1.12 11.44
N LEU A 188 -6.50 -2.11 10.67
CA LEU A 188 -6.62 -3.48 11.15
C LEU A 188 -5.29 -4.03 11.68
N PHE A 189 -4.18 -3.69 11.03
CA PHE A 189 -2.86 -4.16 11.44
C PHE A 189 -2.19 -3.25 12.48
N PHE A 190 -2.29 -1.94 12.32
CA PHE A 190 -1.54 -0.94 13.10
C PHE A 190 -2.37 -0.18 14.12
N GLY A 191 -3.69 -0.19 14.03
CA GLY A 191 -4.55 0.67 14.86
C GLY A 191 -4.30 0.51 16.35
N LYS A 192 -4.10 -0.71 16.83
CA LYS A 192 -3.81 -0.96 18.24
C LYS A 192 -2.44 -0.42 18.68
N ASP A 193 -1.42 -0.61 17.87
CA ASP A 193 -0.05 -0.20 18.20
C ASP A 193 0.08 1.33 18.11
N LEU A 194 -0.55 1.96 17.12
CA LEU A 194 -0.66 3.42 17.01
C LEU A 194 -1.39 4.02 18.22
N PHE A 195 -2.53 3.44 18.59
CA PHE A 195 -3.30 3.91 19.75
C PHE A 195 -2.48 3.84 21.04
N LEU A 196 -1.74 2.74 21.27
CA LEU A 196 -0.90 2.57 22.45
C LEU A 196 0.26 3.55 22.47
N ARG A 197 0.94 3.77 21.33
CA ARG A 197 2.03 4.77 21.21
C ARG A 197 1.52 6.17 21.49
N THR A 198 0.44 6.58 20.86
CA THR A 198 -0.17 7.90 21.08
C THR A 198 -0.58 8.11 22.54
N LYS A 199 -1.16 7.09 23.18
CA LYS A 199 -1.51 7.14 24.60
C LYS A 199 -0.28 7.30 25.51
N GLN A 200 0.81 6.61 25.20
CA GLN A 200 2.09 6.73 25.93
C GLN A 200 2.71 8.12 25.77
N GLU A 201 2.71 8.68 24.55
CA GLU A 201 3.22 10.03 24.30
C GLU A 201 2.40 11.10 25.01
N ILE A 202 1.07 10.99 24.97
CA ILE A 202 0.18 11.92 25.71
C ILE A 202 0.43 11.79 27.22
N GLY A 203 0.58 10.59 27.75
CA GLY A 203 0.92 10.35 29.14
C GLY A 203 2.25 11.00 29.54
N TYR A 204 3.27 10.85 28.71
CA TYR A 204 4.59 11.46 28.93
C TYR A 204 4.52 13.00 28.91
N LEU A 205 3.80 13.57 27.95
CA LEU A 205 3.61 15.04 27.85
C LEU A 205 2.85 15.59 29.06
N LYS A 206 1.85 14.85 29.57
CA LYS A 206 1.08 15.21 30.76
C LYS A 206 1.95 15.19 32.02
N HIS A 207 2.78 14.17 32.20
CA HIS A 207 3.74 14.11 33.29
C HIS A 207 4.77 15.25 33.23
N ARG A 208 5.32 15.50 32.04
CA ARG A 208 6.29 16.59 31.85
C ARG A 208 5.73 17.98 32.17
N ARG A 209 4.44 18.21 31.93
CA ARG A 209 3.78 19.47 32.32
C ARG A 209 3.61 19.62 33.83
N GLN A 210 3.40 18.52 34.55
CA GLN A 210 3.25 18.55 36.02
C GLN A 210 4.58 18.85 36.75
N TRP A 211 5.71 18.59 36.12
CA TRP A 211 7.05 18.90 36.70
C TRP A 211 7.56 20.30 36.35
N LYS A 212 6.84 21.05 35.50
CA LYS A 212 7.23 22.42 35.13
C LYS A 212 6.42 23.51 35.87
N ASN A 213 5.41 23.10 36.61
CA ASN A 213 4.63 23.94 37.55
C ASN A 213 5.01 23.61 38.99
#